data_2f2e4fa5a94d6b71b3e113a5b32b00cf
#
_entry.id   2f2e4fa5a94d6b71b3e113a5b32b00cf
#
_cell.length_a   1.000
_cell.length_b   1.000
_cell.length_c   1.000
_cell.angle_alpha   90.00
_cell.angle_beta   90.00
_cell.angle_gamma   90.00
#
_symmetry.space_group_name_H-M   'P 1'
#
loop_
_entity.id
_entity.type
_entity.pdbx_description
1 polymer ?
#
loop_
_entity_poly.entity_id
_entity_poly.type
_entity_poly.pdbx_seq_one_letter_code
_entity_poly.pdbx_strand_id
1 'polypeptide(L)'
;MREPSDPNDLVAPLWSQTATKSDGVLSVGGVPLPELVREHGSPAYVLDEADFRGRARAFRDAFSSYDVYYAGKAFLCTTVVRWLAEDGLSLDVCSGGELLVAERAGFPMERIGFHGNNKSRRELERAVELGVGRVIVDSFHEIDRLAEVARERGRTMGVMIRVTAGVEAHTHEYIATAHEDQKFGFSISSGDALRAVRLVHDAPELDLLGLHSHIGSQIFDTSGFEVAARRVLALHATVREEVGVEMPEMDLGGGFGIAYTTQDDPSDPAQLAIEMSKIVEHECRALDIARPR
;
A
#
# COMPACT_ATOMS: atom_id res chain seq x y z
N MET A 1 -0.32 19.13 17.77
CA MET A 1 -0.84 18.68 19.12
C MET A 1 -0.34 19.61 20.23
N ARG A 2 -1.07 19.72 21.39
CA ARG A 2 -0.54 20.44 22.57
C ARG A 2 0.44 19.54 23.32
N GLU A 3 1.55 20.11 23.76
CA GLU A 3 2.45 19.40 24.68
C GLU A 3 1.71 19.07 25.98
N PRO A 4 1.92 17.89 26.57
CA PRO A 4 1.33 17.53 27.84
C PRO A 4 1.84 18.46 28.95
N SER A 5 1.01 18.75 29.92
CA SER A 5 1.39 19.58 31.10
C SER A 5 2.38 18.86 32.02
N ASP A 6 2.33 17.54 32.04
CA ASP A 6 3.32 16.66 32.71
C ASP A 6 4.03 15.81 31.61
N PRO A 7 5.38 15.84 31.54
CA PRO A 7 6.13 15.02 30.58
C PRO A 7 5.96 13.50 30.78
N ASN A 8 5.37 13.09 31.88
CA ASN A 8 5.00 11.69 32.13
C ASN A 8 3.59 11.32 31.68
N ASP A 9 2.80 12.26 31.20
CA ASP A 9 1.46 11.96 30.67
C ASP A 9 1.54 11.25 29.32
N LEU A 10 0.59 10.35 29.09
CA LEU A 10 0.46 9.67 27.81
C LEU A 10 -0.19 10.62 26.80
N VAL A 11 0.51 10.89 25.71
CA VAL A 11 -0.03 11.66 24.59
C VAL A 11 -0.78 10.70 23.68
N ALA A 12 -2.10 10.73 23.73
CA ALA A 12 -2.98 9.77 23.05
C ALA A 12 -2.60 9.42 21.60
N PRO A 13 -2.24 10.36 20.71
CA PRO A 13 -1.86 10.02 19.33
C PRO A 13 -0.54 9.26 19.20
N LEU A 14 0.32 9.29 20.22
CA LEU A 14 1.64 8.64 20.21
C LEU A 14 1.62 7.24 20.87
N TRP A 15 0.53 6.91 21.57
CA TRP A 15 0.38 5.66 22.29
C TRP A 15 -0.77 4.83 21.73
N SER A 16 -0.77 3.55 22.05
CA SER A 16 -1.92 2.70 21.72
C SER A 16 -3.17 3.18 22.46
N GLN A 17 -4.33 2.97 21.86
CA GLN A 17 -5.62 3.42 22.42
C GLN A 17 -5.93 2.82 23.80
N THR A 18 -5.36 1.65 24.11
CA THR A 18 -5.54 0.97 25.38
C THR A 18 -4.44 1.27 26.40
N ALA A 19 -3.45 2.09 26.03
CA ALA A 19 -2.38 2.45 26.95
C ALA A 19 -2.94 3.31 28.10
N THR A 20 -2.68 2.87 29.30
CA THR A 20 -3.08 3.56 30.54
C THR A 20 -1.92 3.61 31.53
N LYS A 21 -1.94 4.59 32.42
CA LYS A 21 -0.96 4.71 33.48
C LYS A 21 -1.69 4.91 34.81
N SER A 22 -1.44 4.04 35.77
CA SER A 22 -1.99 4.10 37.13
C SER A 22 -0.88 3.81 38.13
N ASP A 23 -0.75 4.67 39.14
CA ASP A 23 0.26 4.56 40.22
C ASP A 23 1.70 4.39 39.66
N GLY A 24 2.02 5.09 38.56
CA GLY A 24 3.32 5.00 37.90
C GLY A 24 3.53 3.75 37.03
N VAL A 25 2.56 2.86 36.94
CA VAL A 25 2.65 1.63 36.15
C VAL A 25 1.93 1.83 34.82
N LEU A 26 2.66 1.60 33.71
CA LEU A 26 2.12 1.59 32.35
C LEU A 26 1.51 0.23 32.07
N SER A 27 0.31 0.22 31.51
CA SER A 27 -0.42 -0.97 31.03
C SER A 27 -0.81 -0.79 29.57
N VAL A 28 -0.82 -1.87 28.79
CA VAL A 28 -1.27 -1.93 27.41
C VAL A 28 -2.21 -3.14 27.25
N GLY A 29 -3.37 -2.96 26.62
CA GLY A 29 -4.36 -4.01 26.52
C GLY A 29 -4.89 -4.49 27.87
N GLY A 30 -4.82 -3.66 28.92
CA GLY A 30 -5.18 -4.03 30.29
C GLY A 30 -4.11 -4.83 31.04
N VAL A 31 -2.95 -5.11 30.42
CA VAL A 31 -1.85 -5.87 31.05
C VAL A 31 -0.73 -4.93 31.49
N PRO A 32 -0.32 -4.93 32.77
CA PRO A 32 0.78 -4.13 33.26
C PRO A 32 2.12 -4.54 32.62
N LEU A 33 2.89 -3.59 32.09
CA LEU A 33 4.18 -3.89 31.44
C LEU A 33 5.19 -4.65 32.35
N PRO A 34 5.28 -4.39 33.68
CA PRO A 34 6.12 -5.21 34.55
C PRO A 34 5.75 -6.70 34.57
N GLU A 35 4.49 -7.05 34.37
CA GLU A 35 4.05 -8.45 34.25
C GLU A 35 4.50 -9.06 32.94
N LEU A 36 4.32 -8.36 31.81
CA LEU A 36 4.82 -8.80 30.52
C LEU A 36 6.34 -9.03 30.53
N VAL A 37 7.10 -8.11 31.14
CA VAL A 37 8.56 -8.26 31.24
C VAL A 37 8.94 -9.45 32.12
N ARG A 38 8.20 -9.71 33.19
CA ARG A 38 8.46 -10.85 34.08
C ARG A 38 8.22 -12.18 33.38
N GLU A 39 7.18 -12.24 32.52
CA GLU A 39 6.80 -13.46 31.81
C GLU A 39 7.63 -13.70 30.55
N HIS A 40 7.87 -12.64 29.77
CA HIS A 40 8.44 -12.75 28.43
C HIS A 40 9.88 -12.18 28.31
N GLY A 41 10.37 -11.51 29.33
CA GLY A 41 11.68 -10.88 29.33
C GLY A 41 11.71 -9.49 28.69
N SER A 42 12.93 -8.93 28.60
CA SER A 42 13.22 -7.61 28.01
C SER A 42 14.55 -7.71 27.24
N PRO A 43 14.71 -7.02 26.08
CA PRO A 43 13.74 -6.13 25.45
C PRO A 43 12.57 -6.89 24.78
N ALA A 44 11.39 -6.24 24.68
CA ALA A 44 10.21 -6.80 24.05
C ALA A 44 9.47 -5.72 23.26
N TYR A 45 8.91 -6.12 22.10
CA TYR A 45 7.91 -5.33 21.38
C TYR A 45 6.52 -5.79 21.81
N VAL A 46 5.67 -4.84 22.19
CA VAL A 46 4.28 -5.11 22.60
C VAL A 46 3.35 -4.61 21.49
N LEU A 47 2.59 -5.52 20.90
CA LEU A 47 1.58 -5.20 19.91
C LEU A 47 0.20 -5.26 20.58
N ASP A 48 -0.51 -4.13 20.54
CA ASP A 48 -1.87 -4.01 21.05
C ASP A 48 -2.87 -4.40 19.96
N GLU A 49 -3.54 -5.54 20.13
CA GLU A 49 -4.54 -6.02 19.16
C GLU A 49 -5.67 -5.02 18.95
N ALA A 50 -6.20 -4.45 20.03
CA ALA A 50 -7.35 -3.54 19.97
C ALA A 50 -6.99 -2.25 19.18
N ASP A 51 -5.81 -1.69 19.42
CA ASP A 51 -5.32 -0.51 18.70
C ASP A 51 -5.04 -0.84 17.23
N PHE A 52 -4.30 -1.92 16.95
CA PHE A 52 -3.98 -2.33 15.58
C PHE A 52 -5.25 -2.56 14.75
N ARG A 53 -6.17 -3.37 15.26
CA ARG A 53 -7.45 -3.67 14.57
C ARG A 53 -8.35 -2.43 14.48
N GLY A 54 -8.35 -1.59 15.51
CA GLY A 54 -9.08 -0.32 15.51
C GLY A 54 -8.64 0.61 14.39
N ARG A 55 -7.33 0.78 14.22
CA ARG A 55 -6.74 1.59 13.12
C ARG A 55 -6.99 0.97 11.75
N ALA A 56 -6.82 -0.34 11.62
CA ALA A 56 -7.10 -1.06 10.38
C ALA A 56 -8.57 -0.87 9.93
N ARG A 57 -9.51 -1.05 10.86
CA ARG A 57 -10.94 -0.83 10.59
C ARG A 57 -11.27 0.62 10.27
N ALA A 58 -10.62 1.59 10.93
CA ALA A 58 -10.83 3.01 10.63
C ALA A 58 -10.49 3.35 9.18
N PHE A 59 -9.38 2.83 8.64
CA PHE A 59 -9.04 2.97 7.22
C PHE A 59 -10.04 2.25 6.32
N ARG A 60 -10.36 0.99 6.59
CA ARG A 60 -11.34 0.21 5.81
C ARG A 60 -12.69 0.93 5.73
N ASP A 61 -13.19 1.42 6.85
CA ASP A 61 -14.52 2.05 6.92
C ASP A 61 -14.52 3.43 6.24
N ALA A 62 -13.43 4.19 6.37
CA ALA A 62 -13.24 5.48 5.69
C ALA A 62 -13.16 5.30 4.17
N PHE A 63 -12.40 4.33 3.70
CA PHE A 63 -12.20 4.01 2.29
C PHE A 63 -13.14 2.89 1.81
N SER A 64 -14.40 2.88 2.25
CA SER A 64 -15.36 1.79 1.98
C SER A 64 -15.70 1.54 0.50
N SER A 65 -15.40 2.51 -0.39
CA SER A 65 -15.53 2.36 -1.86
C SER A 65 -14.23 1.92 -2.56
N TYR A 66 -13.20 1.58 -1.79
CA TYR A 66 -11.88 1.14 -2.26
C TYR A 66 -11.52 -0.20 -1.63
N ASP A 67 -10.53 -0.88 -2.20
CA ASP A 67 -9.84 -1.98 -1.55
C ASP A 67 -8.68 -1.43 -0.72
N VAL A 68 -8.69 -1.65 0.58
CA VAL A 68 -7.64 -1.18 1.48
C VAL A 68 -6.62 -2.28 1.71
N TYR A 69 -5.37 -2.03 1.34
CA TYR A 69 -4.25 -2.94 1.51
C TYR A 69 -3.40 -2.54 2.71
N TYR A 70 -3.13 -3.51 3.57
CA TYR A 70 -2.12 -3.33 4.61
C TYR A 70 -0.74 -3.67 4.05
N ALA A 71 0.22 -2.76 4.20
CA ALA A 71 1.59 -2.99 3.74
C ALA A 71 2.35 -3.90 4.72
N GLY A 72 2.52 -5.18 4.36
CA GLY A 72 3.15 -6.21 5.19
C GLY A 72 4.57 -5.87 5.64
N LYS A 73 5.30 -5.05 4.87
CA LYS A 73 6.64 -4.57 5.23
C LYS A 73 6.70 -3.80 6.56
N ALA A 74 5.58 -3.26 7.05
CA ALA A 74 5.53 -2.52 8.30
C ALA A 74 5.71 -3.46 9.51
N PHE A 75 4.94 -4.52 9.56
CA PHE A 75 5.08 -5.62 10.51
C PHE A 75 4.18 -6.78 10.07
N LEU A 76 4.72 -7.99 10.01
CA LEU A 76 3.95 -9.15 9.60
C LEU A 76 4.27 -10.38 10.45
N CYS A 77 3.23 -11.00 10.99
CA CYS A 77 3.24 -12.35 11.56
C CYS A 77 1.89 -13.01 11.31
N THR A 78 1.79 -14.32 11.51
CA THR A 78 0.57 -15.08 11.21
C THR A 78 -0.65 -14.57 11.99
N THR A 79 -0.47 -14.05 13.19
CA THR A 79 -1.55 -13.48 14.01
C THR A 79 -2.09 -12.20 13.39
N VAL A 80 -1.21 -11.26 13.03
CA VAL A 80 -1.59 -10.00 12.35
C VAL A 80 -2.29 -10.29 11.04
N VAL A 81 -1.78 -11.23 10.25
CA VAL A 81 -2.40 -11.62 8.97
C VAL A 81 -3.82 -12.15 9.16
N ARG A 82 -4.08 -12.94 10.22
CA ARG A 82 -5.45 -13.40 10.53
C ARG A 82 -6.36 -12.24 10.91
N TRP A 83 -5.89 -11.30 11.73
CA TRP A 83 -6.68 -10.11 12.07
C TRP A 83 -7.05 -9.29 10.83
N LEU A 84 -6.10 -9.09 9.90
CA LEU A 84 -6.36 -8.39 8.65
C LEU A 84 -7.42 -9.10 7.80
N ALA A 85 -7.33 -10.43 7.69
CA ALA A 85 -8.30 -11.25 6.97
C ALA A 85 -9.71 -11.14 7.57
N GLU A 86 -9.82 -11.28 8.89
CA GLU A 86 -11.06 -11.15 9.67
C GLU A 86 -11.68 -9.76 9.56
N ASP A 87 -10.84 -8.71 9.60
CA ASP A 87 -11.29 -7.33 9.50
C ASP A 87 -11.54 -6.87 8.06
N GLY A 88 -11.38 -7.76 7.06
CA GLY A 88 -11.77 -7.51 5.67
C GLY A 88 -10.76 -6.70 4.84
N LEU A 89 -9.51 -6.52 5.31
CA LEU A 89 -8.47 -5.83 4.56
C LEU A 89 -7.79 -6.77 3.56
N SER A 90 -7.19 -6.18 2.54
CA SER A 90 -6.24 -6.82 1.63
C SER A 90 -4.80 -6.69 2.16
N LEU A 91 -3.84 -7.37 1.55
CA LEU A 91 -2.48 -7.44 2.04
C LEU A 91 -1.47 -7.24 0.91
N ASP A 92 -0.55 -6.29 1.09
CA ASP A 92 0.63 -6.16 0.26
C ASP A 92 1.80 -6.94 0.85
N VAL A 93 2.43 -7.77 0.02
CA VAL A 93 3.67 -8.47 0.34
C VAL A 93 4.75 -8.08 -0.67
N CYS A 94 6.02 -8.08 -0.25
CA CYS A 94 7.15 -7.73 -1.12
C CYS A 94 8.29 -8.76 -1.09
N SER A 95 8.06 -9.92 -0.49
CA SER A 95 9.02 -11.02 -0.47
C SER A 95 8.32 -12.37 -0.38
N GLY A 96 9.02 -13.42 -0.80
CA GLY A 96 8.55 -14.81 -0.64
C GLY A 96 8.37 -15.20 0.83
N GLY A 97 9.12 -14.58 1.75
CA GLY A 97 8.95 -14.77 3.19
C GLY A 97 7.61 -14.24 3.71
N GLU A 98 7.23 -13.03 3.31
CA GLU A 98 5.93 -12.44 3.66
C GLU A 98 4.78 -13.22 3.02
N LEU A 99 4.91 -13.64 1.75
CA LEU A 99 3.93 -14.49 1.08
C LEU A 99 3.74 -15.81 1.82
N LEU A 100 4.83 -16.44 2.30
CA LEU A 100 4.77 -17.66 3.10
C LEU A 100 4.05 -17.46 4.44
N VAL A 101 4.25 -16.31 5.10
CA VAL A 101 3.53 -15.96 6.34
C VAL A 101 2.03 -15.83 6.05
N ALA A 102 1.65 -15.18 4.96
CA ALA A 102 0.25 -15.04 4.54
C ALA A 102 -0.38 -16.42 4.26
N GLU A 103 0.30 -17.26 3.50
CA GLU A 103 -0.12 -18.63 3.20
C GLU A 103 -0.35 -19.47 4.47
N ARG A 104 0.62 -19.46 5.40
CA ARG A 104 0.52 -20.20 6.66
C ARG A 104 -0.57 -19.67 7.60
N ALA A 105 -0.91 -18.41 7.48
CA ALA A 105 -2.00 -17.81 8.22
C ALA A 105 -3.39 -18.16 7.65
N GLY A 106 -3.45 -18.71 6.42
CA GLY A 106 -4.68 -18.99 5.69
C GLY A 106 -5.33 -17.73 5.10
N PHE A 107 -4.53 -16.74 4.72
CA PHE A 107 -5.03 -15.51 4.11
C PHE A 107 -5.61 -15.78 2.72
N PRO A 108 -6.73 -15.15 2.32
CA PRO A 108 -7.28 -15.27 0.96
C PRO A 108 -6.28 -14.73 -0.08
N MET A 109 -5.73 -15.60 -0.91
CA MET A 109 -4.64 -15.26 -1.83
C MET A 109 -5.06 -14.23 -2.89
N GLU A 110 -6.32 -14.26 -3.31
CA GLU A 110 -6.92 -13.30 -4.23
C GLU A 110 -6.94 -11.86 -3.70
N ARG A 111 -6.73 -11.67 -2.39
CA ARG A 111 -6.64 -10.36 -1.73
C ARG A 111 -5.20 -9.92 -1.49
N ILE A 112 -4.22 -10.57 -2.12
CA ILE A 112 -2.80 -10.22 -2.03
C ILE A 112 -2.37 -9.42 -3.26
N GLY A 113 -1.65 -8.30 -3.00
CA GLY A 113 -0.80 -7.58 -3.95
C GLY A 113 0.67 -7.95 -3.73
N PHE A 114 1.36 -8.47 -4.76
CA PHE A 114 2.75 -8.85 -4.64
C PHE A 114 3.67 -7.81 -5.28
N HIS A 115 4.28 -6.99 -4.45
CA HIS A 115 5.22 -5.93 -4.80
C HIS A 115 6.68 -6.40 -4.82
N GLY A 116 7.59 -5.48 -5.14
CA GLY A 116 9.04 -5.68 -5.12
C GLY A 116 9.68 -5.49 -6.50
N ASN A 117 10.88 -4.90 -6.52
CA ASN A 117 11.60 -4.58 -7.76
C ASN A 117 12.61 -5.65 -8.20
N ASN A 118 12.68 -6.77 -7.48
CA ASN A 118 13.59 -7.87 -7.79
C ASN A 118 12.99 -9.22 -7.37
N LYS A 119 11.75 -9.48 -7.81
CA LYS A 119 11.13 -10.78 -7.56
C LYS A 119 11.88 -11.88 -8.28
N SER A 120 12.31 -12.88 -7.54
CA SER A 120 12.96 -14.07 -8.10
C SER A 120 11.96 -14.93 -8.88
N ARG A 121 12.45 -15.76 -9.82
CA ARG A 121 11.61 -16.73 -10.53
C ARG A 121 10.81 -17.60 -9.54
N ARG A 122 11.44 -18.09 -8.46
CA ARG A 122 10.78 -18.91 -7.45
C ARG A 122 9.64 -18.20 -6.72
N GLU A 123 9.79 -16.91 -6.46
CA GLU A 123 8.72 -16.10 -5.85
C GLU A 123 7.55 -15.89 -6.82
N LEU A 124 7.84 -15.65 -8.10
CA LEU A 124 6.79 -15.55 -9.13
C LEU A 124 6.08 -16.89 -9.34
N GLU A 125 6.83 -18.00 -9.40
CA GLU A 125 6.26 -19.36 -9.47
C GLU A 125 5.30 -19.60 -8.30
N ARG A 126 5.72 -19.24 -7.09
CA ARG A 126 4.87 -19.41 -5.91
C ARG A 126 3.64 -18.51 -5.94
N ALA A 127 3.78 -17.26 -6.36
CA ALA A 127 2.66 -16.33 -6.50
C ALA A 127 1.61 -16.86 -7.49
N VAL A 128 2.05 -17.36 -8.65
CA VAL A 128 1.17 -17.96 -9.67
C VAL A 128 0.52 -19.25 -9.15
N GLU A 129 1.26 -20.12 -8.48
CA GLU A 129 0.74 -21.37 -7.89
C GLU A 129 -0.34 -21.11 -6.85
N LEU A 130 -0.13 -20.14 -5.97
CA LEU A 130 -1.07 -19.77 -4.93
C LEU A 130 -2.27 -18.98 -5.48
N GLY A 131 -2.16 -18.39 -6.67
CA GLY A 131 -3.20 -17.56 -7.25
C GLY A 131 -3.35 -16.24 -6.50
N VAL A 132 -2.23 -15.51 -6.25
CA VAL A 132 -2.31 -14.16 -5.67
C VAL A 132 -3.13 -13.26 -6.58
N GLY A 133 -3.88 -12.31 -5.99
CA GLY A 133 -4.80 -11.48 -6.75
C GLY A 133 -4.13 -10.65 -7.82
N ARG A 134 -2.94 -10.12 -7.55
CA ARG A 134 -2.17 -9.34 -8.50
C ARG A 134 -0.67 -9.33 -8.21
N VAL A 135 0.12 -9.25 -9.28
CA VAL A 135 1.56 -8.96 -9.21
C VAL A 135 1.77 -7.53 -9.70
N ILE A 136 2.43 -6.72 -8.88
CA ILE A 136 2.79 -5.36 -9.25
C ILE A 136 4.17 -5.41 -9.91
N VAL A 137 4.20 -5.36 -11.25
CA VAL A 137 5.43 -5.49 -12.04
C VAL A 137 6.23 -4.20 -12.05
N ASP A 138 7.54 -4.33 -11.96
CA ASP A 138 8.48 -3.23 -11.73
C ASP A 138 9.52 -3.07 -12.86
N SER A 139 9.65 -4.03 -13.75
CA SER A 139 10.62 -4.02 -14.86
C SER A 139 10.17 -4.85 -16.05
N PHE A 140 10.69 -4.54 -17.25
CA PHE A 140 10.44 -5.32 -18.46
C PHE A 140 10.85 -6.78 -18.32
N HIS A 141 12.01 -7.02 -17.69
CA HIS A 141 12.48 -8.37 -17.42
C HIS A 141 11.53 -9.19 -16.53
N GLU A 142 10.88 -8.52 -15.58
CA GLU A 142 9.88 -9.17 -14.74
C GLU A 142 8.60 -9.51 -15.53
N ILE A 143 8.15 -8.64 -16.42
CA ILE A 143 6.98 -8.91 -17.29
C ILE A 143 7.24 -10.20 -18.11
N ASP A 144 8.39 -10.29 -18.79
CA ASP A 144 8.75 -11.46 -19.59
C ASP A 144 8.79 -12.73 -18.72
N ARG A 145 9.44 -12.65 -17.56
CA ARG A 145 9.56 -13.77 -16.62
C ARG A 145 8.21 -14.22 -16.06
N LEU A 146 7.34 -13.27 -15.72
CA LEU A 146 6.02 -13.58 -15.18
C LEU A 146 5.13 -14.25 -16.24
N ALA A 147 5.16 -13.76 -17.48
CA ALA A 147 4.43 -14.35 -18.60
C ALA A 147 4.92 -15.80 -18.86
N GLU A 148 6.25 -16.04 -18.85
CA GLU A 148 6.82 -17.38 -18.98
C GLU A 148 6.33 -18.32 -17.86
N VAL A 149 6.41 -17.89 -16.60
CA VAL A 149 5.97 -18.67 -15.44
C VAL A 149 4.46 -18.95 -15.50
N ALA A 150 3.65 -17.96 -15.83
CA ALA A 150 2.20 -18.13 -15.96
C ALA A 150 1.84 -19.14 -17.06
N ARG A 151 2.52 -19.08 -18.22
CA ARG A 151 2.38 -20.02 -19.32
C ARG A 151 2.75 -21.45 -18.91
N GLU A 152 3.90 -21.63 -18.26
CA GLU A 152 4.36 -22.95 -17.78
C GLU A 152 3.38 -23.57 -16.78
N ARG A 153 2.66 -22.76 -16.01
CA ARG A 153 1.67 -23.21 -15.03
C ARG A 153 0.25 -23.30 -15.61
N GLY A 154 0.04 -22.91 -16.88
CA GLY A 154 -1.27 -22.88 -17.53
C GLY A 154 -2.27 -21.97 -16.80
N ARG A 155 -1.81 -20.82 -16.28
CA ARG A 155 -2.61 -19.86 -15.54
C ARG A 155 -2.50 -18.46 -16.13
N THR A 156 -3.55 -17.67 -15.95
CA THR A 156 -3.51 -16.22 -16.19
C THR A 156 -3.27 -15.51 -14.88
N MET A 157 -2.41 -14.47 -14.90
CA MET A 157 -2.03 -13.70 -13.71
C MET A 157 -2.46 -12.25 -13.83
N GLY A 158 -3.20 -11.75 -12.83
CA GLY A 158 -3.52 -10.34 -12.71
C GLY A 158 -2.29 -9.48 -12.47
N VAL A 159 -2.14 -8.39 -13.24
CA VAL A 159 -0.97 -7.54 -13.22
C VAL A 159 -1.35 -6.07 -13.08
N MET A 160 -0.72 -5.38 -12.15
CA MET A 160 -0.64 -3.93 -12.14
C MET A 160 0.77 -3.47 -12.50
N ILE A 161 0.88 -2.38 -13.22
CA ILE A 161 2.16 -1.82 -13.63
C ILE A 161 2.55 -0.70 -12.66
N ARG A 162 3.69 -0.86 -11.99
CA ARG A 162 4.22 0.22 -11.15
C ARG A 162 4.77 1.33 -12.02
N VAL A 163 4.25 2.53 -11.85
CA VAL A 163 4.67 3.71 -12.59
C VAL A 163 5.30 4.76 -11.67
N THR A 164 6.34 5.43 -12.17
CA THR A 164 6.94 6.57 -11.49
C THR A 164 6.32 7.85 -12.01
N ALA A 165 5.54 8.49 -11.14
CA ALA A 165 4.83 9.73 -11.47
C ALA A 165 5.74 10.97 -11.39
N GLY A 166 7.00 10.86 -11.00
CA GLY A 166 7.94 11.98 -10.87
C GLY A 166 7.55 12.99 -9.79
N VAL A 167 6.94 12.51 -8.69
CA VAL A 167 6.52 13.34 -7.55
C VAL A 167 7.31 12.89 -6.32
N GLU A 168 7.96 13.81 -5.64
CA GLU A 168 8.58 13.58 -4.33
C GLU A 168 7.73 14.23 -3.22
N ALA A 169 7.41 13.45 -2.20
CA ALA A 169 6.53 13.86 -1.10
C ALA A 169 7.13 14.95 -0.16
N HIS A 170 8.40 15.32 -0.32
CA HIS A 170 9.14 16.18 0.62
C HIS A 170 9.45 17.58 0.09
N THR A 171 8.95 18.00 -1.07
CA THR A 171 9.25 19.32 -1.62
C THR A 171 8.11 20.30 -1.42
N HIS A 172 8.28 21.23 -0.48
CA HIS A 172 7.51 22.48 -0.40
C HIS A 172 7.76 23.42 -1.59
N GLU A 173 8.59 23.07 -2.53
CA GLU A 173 8.86 23.83 -3.75
C GLU A 173 8.36 23.07 -4.96
N TYR A 174 7.34 23.62 -5.57
CA TYR A 174 6.71 23.22 -6.84
C TYR A 174 7.64 23.32 -8.05
N ILE A 175 8.94 23.39 -7.86
CA ILE A 175 9.92 23.46 -8.96
C ILE A 175 10.69 22.15 -8.98
N ALA A 176 10.10 21.31 -9.66
CA ALA A 176 10.46 20.04 -10.11
C ALA A 176 11.71 19.94 -10.95
N THR A 177 12.74 19.52 -10.39
CA THR A 177 13.52 18.45 -10.97
C THR A 177 13.30 17.23 -10.09
N ALA A 178 12.09 16.68 -10.16
CA ALA A 178 11.83 15.39 -9.60
C ALA A 178 12.79 14.42 -10.28
N HIS A 179 13.82 14.04 -9.58
CA HIS A 179 14.61 12.88 -9.97
C HIS A 179 13.62 11.73 -9.94
N GLU A 180 13.22 11.29 -11.15
CA GLU A 180 12.48 10.05 -11.27
C GLU A 180 13.29 9.01 -10.52
N ASP A 181 12.69 8.39 -9.50
CA ASP A 181 13.34 7.31 -8.77
C ASP A 181 13.53 6.14 -9.76
N GLN A 182 14.70 6.11 -10.40
CA GLN A 182 15.06 5.07 -11.37
C GLN A 182 15.13 3.66 -10.74
N LYS A 183 14.93 3.59 -9.43
CA LYS A 183 15.00 2.36 -8.66
C LYS A 183 13.72 1.54 -8.74
N PHE A 184 12.55 2.17 -8.92
CA PHE A 184 11.25 1.52 -8.89
C PHE A 184 10.38 1.93 -10.07
N GLY A 185 9.80 0.92 -10.72
CA GLY A 185 8.75 1.12 -11.70
C GLY A 185 9.21 1.69 -13.05
N PHE A 186 8.20 1.98 -13.86
CA PHE A 186 8.37 2.50 -15.21
C PHE A 186 8.09 4.01 -15.23
N SER A 187 9.00 4.79 -15.83
CA SER A 187 8.78 6.22 -15.99
C SER A 187 7.63 6.52 -16.94
N ILE A 188 6.74 7.43 -16.51
CA ILE A 188 5.68 7.95 -17.38
C ILE A 188 6.30 8.88 -18.45
N SER A 189 7.25 9.72 -18.06
CA SER A 189 7.80 10.74 -18.94
C SER A 189 8.68 10.18 -20.05
N SER A 190 9.37 9.04 -19.83
CA SER A 190 10.16 8.37 -20.87
C SER A 190 9.31 7.56 -21.86
N GLY A 191 8.04 7.31 -21.56
CA GLY A 191 7.15 6.42 -22.30
C GLY A 191 7.31 4.94 -21.95
N ASP A 192 8.17 4.57 -21.00
CA ASP A 192 8.36 3.18 -20.59
C ASP A 192 7.11 2.60 -19.93
N ALA A 193 6.34 3.41 -19.21
CA ALA A 193 5.07 3.00 -18.62
C ALA A 193 4.06 2.54 -19.69
N LEU A 194 3.88 3.31 -20.76
CA LEU A 194 2.98 2.93 -21.87
C LEU A 194 3.50 1.70 -22.63
N ARG A 195 4.82 1.57 -22.78
CA ARG A 195 5.44 0.39 -23.37
C ARG A 195 5.20 -0.85 -22.52
N ALA A 196 5.30 -0.76 -21.18
CA ALA A 196 5.01 -1.85 -20.27
C ALA A 196 3.53 -2.27 -20.35
N VAL A 197 2.61 -1.30 -20.44
CA VAL A 197 1.17 -1.55 -20.67
C VAL A 197 0.97 -2.41 -21.92
N ARG A 198 1.55 -2.03 -23.05
CA ARG A 198 1.42 -2.79 -24.31
C ARG A 198 1.96 -4.21 -24.17
N LEU A 199 3.14 -4.38 -23.56
CA LEU A 199 3.73 -5.71 -23.35
C LEU A 199 2.86 -6.61 -22.47
N VAL A 200 2.27 -6.09 -21.40
CA VAL A 200 1.34 -6.85 -20.55
C VAL A 200 0.05 -7.16 -21.30
N HIS A 201 -0.51 -6.17 -22.02
CA HIS A 201 -1.74 -6.37 -22.82
C HIS A 201 -1.57 -7.42 -23.92
N ASP A 202 -0.41 -7.44 -24.59
CA ASP A 202 -0.13 -8.37 -25.69
C ASP A 202 0.19 -9.80 -25.19
N ALA A 203 0.45 -10.00 -23.89
CA ALA A 203 0.76 -11.28 -23.30
C ALA A 203 -0.52 -12.01 -22.84
N PRO A 204 -0.98 -13.08 -23.51
CA PRO A 204 -2.24 -13.75 -23.20
C PRO A 204 -2.27 -14.42 -21.81
N GLU A 205 -1.14 -14.60 -21.19
CA GLU A 205 -1.00 -15.14 -19.83
C GLU A 205 -1.13 -14.08 -18.73
N LEU A 206 -1.17 -12.80 -19.10
CA LEU A 206 -1.26 -11.67 -18.18
C LEU A 206 -2.59 -10.94 -18.36
N ASP A 207 -3.23 -10.60 -17.25
CA ASP A 207 -4.44 -9.80 -17.21
C ASP A 207 -4.11 -8.41 -16.68
N LEU A 208 -4.17 -7.41 -17.55
CA LEU A 208 -3.86 -6.02 -17.22
C LEU A 208 -4.96 -5.41 -16.36
N LEU A 209 -4.73 -5.30 -15.06
CA LEU A 209 -5.69 -4.73 -14.11
C LEU A 209 -5.59 -3.21 -14.02
N GLY A 210 -4.38 -2.64 -14.03
CA GLY A 210 -4.24 -1.21 -13.83
C GLY A 210 -2.82 -0.72 -13.59
N LEU A 211 -2.76 0.49 -13.04
CA LEU A 211 -1.51 1.17 -12.70
C LEU A 211 -1.39 1.34 -11.18
N HIS A 212 -0.17 1.18 -10.67
CA HIS A 212 0.20 1.48 -9.30
C HIS A 212 1.25 2.59 -9.26
N SER A 213 1.11 3.51 -8.32
CA SER A 213 2.15 4.49 -8.02
C SER A 213 2.35 4.63 -6.51
N HIS A 214 3.57 4.97 -6.09
CA HIS A 214 3.87 5.25 -4.68
C HIS A 214 4.85 6.42 -4.63
N ILE A 215 4.49 7.47 -3.88
CA ILE A 215 5.19 8.74 -3.87
C ILE A 215 6.03 8.99 -2.62
N GLY A 216 6.05 8.06 -1.68
CA GLY A 216 6.86 8.17 -0.48
C GLY A 216 6.15 7.76 0.81
N SER A 217 6.69 8.20 1.95
CA SER A 217 6.16 7.92 3.28
C SER A 217 6.16 9.17 4.16
N GLN A 218 5.40 9.16 5.27
CA GLN A 218 5.22 10.32 6.16
C GLN A 218 4.68 11.56 5.44
N ILE A 219 3.63 11.34 4.63
CA ILE A 219 2.96 12.36 3.83
C ILE A 219 1.78 12.88 4.66
N PHE A 220 1.83 14.16 5.05
CA PHE A 220 0.84 14.78 5.93
C PHE A 220 -0.26 15.55 5.19
N ASP A 221 -0.07 15.81 3.89
CA ASP A 221 -1.06 16.48 3.05
C ASP A 221 -1.31 15.72 1.74
N THR A 222 -2.41 16.03 1.07
CA THR A 222 -2.84 15.31 -0.14
C THR A 222 -2.32 15.91 -1.44
N SER A 223 -1.53 16.99 -1.42
CA SER A 223 -1.06 17.69 -2.62
C SER A 223 -0.19 16.80 -3.52
N GLY A 224 0.70 16.00 -2.92
CA GLY A 224 1.51 15.04 -3.66
C GLY A 224 0.66 13.95 -4.33
N PHE A 225 -0.39 13.48 -3.65
CA PHE A 225 -1.33 12.51 -4.22
C PHE A 225 -2.15 13.10 -5.36
N GLU A 226 -2.53 14.40 -5.28
CA GLU A 226 -3.22 15.08 -6.39
C GLU A 226 -2.37 15.08 -7.66
N VAL A 227 -1.10 15.46 -7.56
CA VAL A 227 -0.20 15.46 -8.73
C VAL A 227 0.03 14.04 -9.26
N ALA A 228 0.20 13.05 -8.39
CA ALA A 228 0.34 11.65 -8.79
C ALA A 228 -0.92 11.13 -9.49
N ALA A 229 -2.10 11.35 -8.90
CA ALA A 229 -3.39 10.94 -9.47
C ALA A 229 -3.59 11.54 -10.86
N ARG A 230 -3.32 12.84 -11.04
CA ARG A 230 -3.41 13.52 -12.34
C ARG A 230 -2.53 12.84 -13.40
N ARG A 231 -1.27 12.53 -13.08
CA ARG A 231 -0.34 11.91 -14.02
C ARG A 231 -0.71 10.45 -14.33
N VAL A 232 -1.12 9.68 -13.32
CA VAL A 232 -1.52 8.28 -13.49
C VAL A 232 -2.82 8.19 -14.30
N LEU A 233 -3.81 9.04 -14.01
CA LEU A 233 -5.08 9.06 -14.75
C LEU A 233 -4.91 9.60 -16.17
N ALA A 234 -4.00 10.54 -16.41
CA ALA A 234 -3.63 10.94 -17.77
C ALA A 234 -3.04 9.77 -18.57
N LEU A 235 -2.22 8.93 -17.94
CA LEU A 235 -1.74 7.69 -18.59
C LEU A 235 -2.89 6.69 -18.82
N HIS A 236 -3.87 6.56 -17.92
CA HIS A 236 -5.08 5.77 -18.16
C HIS A 236 -5.83 6.23 -19.41
N ALA A 237 -6.02 7.55 -19.58
CA ALA A 237 -6.65 8.11 -20.78
C ALA A 237 -5.83 7.79 -22.05
N THR A 238 -4.51 7.96 -21.99
CA THR A 238 -3.62 7.61 -23.11
C THR A 238 -3.70 6.12 -23.46
N VAL A 239 -3.75 5.23 -22.48
CA VAL A 239 -3.90 3.77 -22.70
C VAL A 239 -5.23 3.47 -23.39
N ARG A 240 -6.33 4.08 -22.96
CA ARG A 240 -7.62 3.92 -23.63
C ARG A 240 -7.56 4.38 -25.10
N GLU A 241 -6.92 5.50 -25.36
CA GLU A 241 -6.82 6.07 -26.73
C GLU A 241 -5.89 5.28 -27.64
N GLU A 242 -4.70 4.89 -27.15
CA GLU A 242 -3.64 4.31 -27.98
C GLU A 242 -3.63 2.77 -28.01
N VAL A 243 -4.12 2.13 -26.94
CA VAL A 243 -4.12 0.67 -26.79
C VAL A 243 -5.56 0.10 -26.92
N GLY A 244 -6.58 0.94 -26.67
CA GLY A 244 -7.98 0.54 -26.76
C GLY A 244 -8.48 -0.26 -25.55
N VAL A 245 -7.80 -0.14 -24.41
CA VAL A 245 -8.09 -0.86 -23.17
C VAL A 245 -8.47 0.10 -22.05
N GLU A 246 -9.56 -0.22 -21.35
CA GLU A 246 -9.88 0.42 -20.08
C GLU A 246 -9.37 -0.46 -18.92
N MET A 247 -8.51 0.10 -18.10
CA MET A 247 -7.97 -0.61 -16.94
C MET A 247 -8.92 -0.42 -15.75
N PRO A 248 -9.41 -1.52 -15.13
CA PRO A 248 -10.43 -1.44 -14.08
C PRO A 248 -9.92 -0.90 -12.73
N GLU A 249 -8.62 -0.93 -12.48
CA GLU A 249 -8.04 -0.62 -11.18
C GLU A 249 -7.00 0.50 -11.25
N MET A 250 -6.87 1.23 -10.13
CA MET A 250 -5.79 2.20 -9.91
C MET A 250 -5.38 2.17 -8.44
N ASP A 251 -4.09 2.09 -8.18
CA ASP A 251 -3.52 2.15 -6.86
C ASP A 251 -2.57 3.36 -6.74
N LEU A 252 -2.93 4.31 -5.92
CA LEU A 252 -2.13 5.52 -5.66
C LEU A 252 -1.11 5.31 -4.53
N GLY A 253 -1.01 4.09 -4.02
CA GLY A 253 -0.14 3.76 -2.91
C GLY A 253 -0.66 4.29 -1.57
N GLY A 254 0.23 4.33 -0.62
CA GLY A 254 -0.02 4.84 0.72
C GLY A 254 1.11 5.75 1.16
N GLY A 255 1.50 5.65 2.42
CA GLY A 255 2.55 6.48 3.00
C GLY A 255 2.00 7.67 3.76
N PHE A 256 0.72 7.63 4.14
CA PHE A 256 0.11 8.64 5.00
C PHE A 256 0.89 8.80 6.30
N GLY A 257 1.11 10.05 6.71
CA GLY A 257 1.87 10.40 7.89
C GLY A 257 1.22 9.90 9.17
N ILE A 258 2.06 9.47 10.11
CA ILE A 258 1.65 9.16 11.49
C ILE A 258 2.44 10.02 12.46
N ALA A 259 1.89 10.24 13.65
CA ALA A 259 2.59 11.00 14.68
C ALA A 259 3.69 10.15 15.34
N TYR A 260 4.93 10.61 15.29
CA TYR A 260 6.05 10.15 16.09
C TYR A 260 6.35 11.10 17.24
N THR A 261 5.98 12.35 17.09
CA THR A 261 6.21 13.43 18.08
C THR A 261 4.94 14.25 18.26
N THR A 262 4.91 15.08 19.29
CA THR A 262 3.82 16.03 19.53
C THR A 262 3.71 17.14 18.48
N GLN A 263 4.70 17.27 17.60
CA GLN A 263 4.71 18.26 16.51
C GLN A 263 4.04 17.72 15.24
N ASP A 264 3.88 16.39 15.13
CA ASP A 264 3.25 15.77 13.98
C ASP A 264 1.72 15.88 14.09
N ASP A 265 1.06 16.18 12.96
CA ASP A 265 -0.39 16.34 12.88
C ASP A 265 -0.96 15.49 11.72
N PRO A 266 -1.09 14.16 11.92
CA PRO A 266 -1.60 13.28 10.90
C PRO A 266 -3.09 13.53 10.63
N SER A 267 -3.46 13.49 9.35
CA SER A 267 -4.86 13.60 8.94
C SER A 267 -5.67 12.39 9.39
N ASP A 268 -6.93 12.64 9.73
CA ASP A 268 -7.90 11.58 10.02
C ASP A 268 -8.20 10.74 8.76
N PRO A 269 -8.31 9.40 8.86
CA PRO A 269 -8.62 8.54 7.71
C PRO A 269 -9.87 8.93 6.93
N ALA A 270 -10.93 9.42 7.61
CA ALA A 270 -12.15 9.85 6.93
C ALA A 270 -11.92 11.12 6.09
N GLN A 271 -11.12 12.05 6.61
CA GLN A 271 -10.76 13.27 5.86
C GLN A 271 -9.89 12.92 4.64
N LEU A 272 -8.89 12.03 4.80
CA LEU A 272 -8.07 11.52 3.70
C LEU A 272 -8.93 10.87 2.61
N ALA A 273 -9.87 10.02 2.98
CA ALA A 273 -10.75 9.35 2.02
C ALA A 273 -11.61 10.34 1.22
N ILE A 274 -12.13 11.38 1.88
CA ILE A 274 -12.91 12.44 1.22
C ILE A 274 -12.03 13.20 0.21
N GLU A 275 -10.83 13.59 0.60
CA GLU A 275 -9.90 14.33 -0.25
C GLU A 275 -9.43 13.49 -1.44
N MET A 276 -8.99 12.26 -1.20
CA MET A 276 -8.57 11.35 -2.26
C MET A 276 -9.71 11.07 -3.26
N SER A 277 -10.94 10.85 -2.78
CA SER A 277 -12.09 10.66 -3.66
C SER A 277 -12.37 11.87 -4.53
N LYS A 278 -12.31 13.08 -3.96
CA LYS A 278 -12.50 14.34 -4.72
C LYS A 278 -11.42 14.51 -5.81
N ILE A 279 -10.17 14.21 -5.50
CA ILE A 279 -9.05 14.28 -6.45
C ILE A 279 -9.33 13.35 -7.63
N VAL A 280 -9.59 12.06 -7.36
CA VAL A 280 -9.82 11.05 -8.39
C VAL A 280 -11.05 11.41 -9.24
N GLU A 281 -12.16 11.78 -8.62
CA GLU A 281 -13.39 12.16 -9.33
C GLU A 281 -13.21 13.41 -10.20
N HIS A 282 -12.44 14.38 -9.74
CA HIS A 282 -12.15 15.58 -10.50
C HIS A 282 -11.34 15.25 -11.76
N GLU A 283 -10.26 14.51 -11.61
CA GLU A 283 -9.38 14.14 -12.73
C GLU A 283 -10.09 13.20 -13.73
N CYS A 284 -10.85 12.21 -13.26
CA CYS A 284 -11.62 11.34 -14.16
C CYS A 284 -12.64 12.13 -15.01
N ARG A 285 -13.31 13.11 -14.40
CA ARG A 285 -14.25 13.98 -15.16
C ARG A 285 -13.52 14.86 -16.17
N ALA A 286 -12.35 15.40 -15.81
CA ALA A 286 -11.55 16.25 -16.69
C ALA A 286 -11.02 15.47 -17.90
N LEU A 287 -10.74 14.18 -17.76
CA LEU A 287 -10.19 13.30 -18.79
C LEU A 287 -11.28 12.47 -19.53
N ASP A 288 -12.54 12.62 -19.13
CA ASP A 288 -13.67 11.84 -19.68
C ASP A 288 -13.42 10.32 -19.65
N ILE A 289 -12.89 9.82 -18.53
CA ILE A 289 -12.65 8.39 -18.28
C ILE A 289 -13.55 7.86 -17.18
N ALA A 290 -13.87 6.56 -17.25
CA ALA A 290 -14.53 5.87 -16.15
C ALA A 290 -13.62 5.89 -14.91
N ARG A 291 -14.22 6.04 -13.73
CA ARG A 291 -13.46 5.98 -12.48
C ARG A 291 -12.98 4.55 -12.26
N PRO A 292 -11.66 4.29 -12.22
CA PRO A 292 -11.12 2.99 -11.81
C PRO A 292 -11.40 2.74 -10.31
N ARG A 293 -11.43 1.50 -9.94
CA ARG A 293 -11.56 1.06 -8.54
C ARG A 293 -10.26 1.24 -7.78
#